data_de2e779ec6e0d68770c146d52ee59c3f
#
_entry.id   de2e779ec6e0d68770c146d52ee59c3f
#
_cell.length_a   1.000
_cell.length_b   1.000
_cell.length_c   1.000
_cell.angle_alpha   90.00
_cell.angle_beta   90.00
_cell.angle_gamma   90.00
#
_symmetry.space_group_name_H-M   'P 1'
#
loop_
_entity.id
_entity.type
_entity.pdbx_description
1 polymer ?
#
loop_
_entity_poly.entity_id
_entity_poly.type
_entity_poly.pdbx_seq_one_letter_code
_entity_poly.pdbx_strand_id
1 'polypeptide(L)'
;MPTINQLIRKKRKGTPYKSKTPALTKGFNVLKNRPMYYGSPFKRGVCTKVTTKTPRKPNSAIRKIARVRLTNGMEVTAYIPGEGHTLQEHSVVLIRGGRVKDIGVRYTIVRGKLDATGVEKRRRGRSNYGAKKPKEAKK
;
A
#
# COMPACT_ATOMS: atom_id res chain seq x y z
N MET A 1 40.35 7.68 3.62
CA MET A 1 39.64 8.86 3.06
C MET A 1 40.21 9.20 1.70
N PRO A 2 39.37 9.39 0.67
CA PRO A 2 39.89 9.81 -0.63
C PRO A 2 40.38 11.27 -0.59
N THR A 3 41.41 11.54 -1.36
CA THR A 3 41.95 12.88 -1.50
C THR A 3 41.11 13.70 -2.48
N ILE A 4 41.30 15.00 -2.49
CA ILE A 4 40.61 15.91 -3.42
C ILE A 4 40.89 15.51 -4.87
N ASN A 5 42.13 15.15 -5.19
CA ASN A 5 42.50 14.72 -6.53
C ASN A 5 41.78 13.43 -6.95
N GLN A 6 41.58 12.50 -6.03
CA GLN A 6 40.84 11.28 -6.30
C GLN A 6 39.37 11.53 -6.55
N LEU A 7 38.78 12.50 -5.83
CA LEU A 7 37.36 12.86 -6.02
C LEU A 7 37.14 13.61 -7.35
N ILE A 8 38.13 14.36 -7.85
CA ILE A 8 38.06 15.00 -9.16
C ILE A 8 37.99 13.95 -10.28
N ARG A 9 38.79 12.88 -10.16
CA ARG A 9 38.85 11.81 -11.16
C ARG A 9 37.60 10.91 -11.12
N LYS A 10 37.09 10.59 -9.93
CA LYS A 10 35.92 9.74 -9.75
C LYS A 10 34.93 10.43 -8.81
N LYS A 11 33.80 10.82 -9.37
CA LYS A 11 32.72 11.38 -8.55
C LYS A 11 32.17 10.29 -7.62
N ARG A 12 31.76 10.74 -6.44
CA ARG A 12 31.06 9.83 -5.52
C ARG A 12 29.73 9.39 -6.13
N LYS A 13 29.49 8.11 -6.06
CA LYS A 13 28.18 7.58 -6.45
C LYS A 13 27.26 7.65 -5.25
N GLY A 14 26.07 8.23 -5.47
CA GLY A 14 25.03 8.23 -4.45
C GLY A 14 24.56 6.81 -4.16
N THR A 15 23.96 6.64 -3.00
CA THR A 15 23.34 5.35 -2.64
C THR A 15 22.21 5.05 -3.61
N PRO A 16 22.19 3.84 -4.23
CA PRO A 16 21.10 3.49 -5.12
C PRO A 16 19.74 3.54 -4.42
N TYR A 17 18.76 4.07 -5.11
CA TYR A 17 17.40 4.14 -4.58
C TYR A 17 16.81 2.73 -4.54
N LYS A 18 16.32 2.31 -3.38
CA LYS A 18 15.62 1.06 -3.21
C LYS A 18 14.14 1.31 -3.02
N SER A 19 13.33 0.48 -3.65
CA SER A 19 11.88 0.57 -3.47
C SER A 19 11.50 0.21 -2.04
N LYS A 20 10.63 1.03 -1.45
CA LYS A 20 10.06 0.74 -0.13
C LYS A 20 8.89 -0.25 -0.21
N THR A 21 8.47 -0.57 -1.42
CA THR A 21 7.32 -1.45 -1.66
C THR A 21 7.71 -2.59 -2.60
N PRO A 22 8.59 -3.51 -2.17
CA PRO A 22 9.10 -4.56 -3.07
C PRO A 22 8.01 -5.49 -3.61
N ALA A 23 6.91 -5.69 -2.87
CA ALA A 23 5.82 -6.53 -3.34
C ALA A 23 5.14 -5.99 -4.59
N LEU A 24 5.22 -4.69 -4.84
CA LEU A 24 4.64 -4.05 -6.03
C LEU A 24 5.56 -4.12 -7.25
N THR A 25 6.82 -4.50 -7.06
CA THR A 25 7.80 -4.55 -8.15
C THR A 25 8.13 -5.97 -8.60
N LYS A 26 7.64 -6.98 -7.89
CA LYS A 26 7.92 -8.38 -8.21
C LYS A 26 6.74 -9.03 -8.90
N GLY A 27 7.03 -9.81 -9.92
CA GLY A 27 6.07 -10.64 -10.61
C GLY A 27 6.72 -11.96 -10.99
N PHE A 28 6.00 -12.80 -11.72
CA PHE A 28 6.49 -14.11 -12.11
C PHE A 28 6.09 -14.42 -13.54
N ASN A 29 7.06 -14.81 -14.35
CA ASN A 29 6.79 -15.23 -15.71
C ASN A 29 6.52 -16.74 -15.72
N VAL A 30 5.25 -17.11 -15.90
CA VAL A 30 4.80 -18.50 -15.85
C VAL A 30 5.37 -19.29 -17.04
N LEU A 31 5.46 -18.68 -18.21
CA LEU A 31 5.94 -19.35 -19.41
C LEU A 31 7.43 -19.72 -19.31
N LYS A 32 8.23 -18.81 -18.78
CA LYS A 32 9.67 -19.03 -18.57
C LYS A 32 10.02 -19.57 -17.20
N ASN A 33 9.03 -19.67 -16.32
CA ASN A 33 9.17 -20.18 -14.96
C ASN A 33 10.28 -19.48 -14.16
N ARG A 34 10.32 -18.14 -14.24
CA ARG A 34 11.28 -17.33 -13.49
C ARG A 34 10.65 -16.03 -12.99
N PRO A 35 11.22 -15.46 -11.91
CA PRO A 35 10.71 -14.18 -11.41
C PRO A 35 10.95 -13.06 -12.41
N MET A 36 10.02 -12.11 -12.43
CA MET A 36 10.13 -10.87 -13.21
C MET A 36 10.11 -9.69 -12.26
N TYR A 37 10.84 -8.64 -12.64
CA TYR A 37 10.85 -7.39 -11.90
C TYR A 37 10.32 -6.28 -12.80
N TYR A 38 9.20 -5.70 -12.42
CA TYR A 38 8.62 -4.56 -13.13
C TYR A 38 7.87 -3.68 -12.15
N GLY A 39 7.95 -2.36 -12.35
CA GLY A 39 7.22 -1.42 -11.50
C GLY A 39 5.74 -1.46 -11.78
N SER A 40 4.94 -1.46 -10.73
CA SER A 40 3.50 -1.27 -10.84
C SER A 40 3.02 -0.46 -9.65
N PRO A 41 2.12 0.53 -9.88
CA PRO A 41 1.63 1.34 -8.77
C PRO A 41 0.66 0.60 -7.87
N PHE A 42 0.00 -0.43 -8.39
CA PHE A 42 -1.02 -1.19 -7.67
C PHE A 42 -0.88 -2.68 -7.94
N LYS A 43 -1.34 -3.48 -6.98
CA LYS A 43 -1.47 -4.92 -7.13
C LYS A 43 -2.79 -5.37 -6.52
N ARG A 44 -3.45 -6.30 -7.18
CA ARG A 44 -4.65 -6.93 -6.65
C ARG A 44 -4.28 -8.06 -5.71
N GLY A 45 -5.08 -8.27 -4.68
CA GLY A 45 -4.88 -9.35 -3.74
C GLY A 45 -6.16 -9.76 -3.05
N VAL A 46 -6.07 -10.81 -2.27
CA VAL A 46 -7.18 -11.35 -1.49
C VAL A 46 -6.82 -11.26 -0.02
N CYS A 47 -7.74 -10.75 0.79
CA CYS A 47 -7.55 -10.67 2.24
C CYS A 47 -7.55 -12.07 2.84
N THR A 48 -6.47 -12.43 3.53
CA THR A 48 -6.39 -13.70 4.26
C THR A 48 -6.80 -13.55 5.71
N LYS A 49 -6.64 -12.36 6.27
CA LYS A 49 -7.03 -12.05 7.64
C LYS A 49 -7.26 -10.54 7.77
N VAL A 50 -8.31 -10.15 8.46
CA VAL A 50 -8.58 -8.75 8.78
C VAL A 50 -8.52 -8.59 10.28
N THR A 51 -7.69 -7.66 10.76
CA THR A 51 -7.45 -7.47 12.19
C THR A 51 -7.13 -6.02 12.49
N THR A 52 -6.71 -5.76 13.71
CA THR A 52 -6.31 -4.42 14.16
C THR A 52 -4.90 -4.46 14.72
N LYS A 53 -4.26 -3.30 14.75
CA LYS A 53 -2.92 -3.15 15.29
C LYS A 53 -2.81 -1.83 16.03
N THR A 54 -2.16 -1.85 17.19
CA THR A 54 -1.87 -0.62 17.92
C THR A 54 -0.61 0.04 17.37
N PRO A 55 -0.58 1.39 17.29
CA PRO A 55 0.62 2.08 16.85
C PRO A 55 1.71 2.10 17.91
N ARG A 56 2.89 2.50 17.50
CA ARG A 56 4.02 2.69 18.41
C ARG A 56 3.81 3.92 19.27
N LYS A 57 4.40 3.90 20.49
CA LYS A 57 4.46 5.11 21.33
C LYS A 57 5.14 6.24 20.55
N PRO A 58 4.71 7.50 20.71
CA PRO A 58 3.73 8.00 21.69
C PRO A 58 2.29 7.97 21.22
N ASN A 59 1.98 7.37 20.08
CA ASN A 59 0.62 7.36 19.55
C ASN A 59 -0.19 6.22 20.16
N SER A 60 -1.49 6.43 20.23
CA SER A 60 -2.44 5.46 20.76
C SER A 60 -3.71 5.50 19.91
N ALA A 61 -4.09 4.37 19.36
CA ALA A 61 -5.32 4.19 18.61
C ALA A 61 -5.41 2.72 18.19
N ILE A 62 -6.58 2.31 17.72
CA ILE A 62 -6.72 0.99 17.12
C ILE A 62 -6.76 1.19 15.60
N ARG A 63 -5.71 0.74 14.92
CA ARG A 63 -5.59 0.86 13.48
C ARG A 63 -6.01 -0.45 12.83
N LYS A 64 -6.87 -0.37 11.82
CA LYS A 64 -7.36 -1.55 11.11
C LYS A 64 -6.40 -1.93 10.00
N ILE A 65 -6.04 -3.19 9.95
CA ILE A 65 -5.12 -3.74 8.95
C ILE A 65 -5.69 -5.03 8.39
N ALA A 66 -5.14 -5.45 7.25
CA ALA A 66 -5.48 -6.71 6.63
C ALA A 66 -4.20 -7.40 6.13
N ARG A 67 -4.14 -8.71 6.31
CA ARG A 67 -3.14 -9.54 5.62
C ARG A 67 -3.67 -9.83 4.23
N VAL A 68 -2.91 -9.52 3.22
CA VAL A 68 -3.36 -9.67 1.84
C VAL A 68 -2.35 -10.49 1.05
N ARG A 69 -2.85 -11.52 0.36
CA ARG A 69 -2.06 -12.31 -0.56
C ARG A 69 -2.20 -11.74 -1.95
N LEU A 70 -1.11 -11.26 -2.50
CA LEU A 70 -1.10 -10.62 -3.81
C LEU A 70 -1.11 -11.64 -4.95
N THR A 71 -1.45 -11.18 -6.15
CA THR A 71 -1.47 -12.03 -7.35
C THR A 71 -0.11 -12.59 -7.71
N ASN A 72 0.98 -11.95 -7.25
CA ASN A 72 2.35 -12.46 -7.46
C ASN A 72 2.78 -13.50 -6.41
N GLY A 73 1.88 -13.90 -5.52
CA GLY A 73 2.16 -14.89 -4.47
C GLY A 73 2.71 -14.34 -3.17
N MET A 74 3.07 -13.05 -3.12
CA MET A 74 3.57 -12.43 -1.89
C MET A 74 2.42 -12.07 -0.96
N GLU A 75 2.65 -12.28 0.35
CA GLU A 75 1.68 -11.89 1.36
C GLU A 75 2.20 -10.66 2.11
N VAL A 76 1.36 -9.63 2.20
CA VAL A 76 1.73 -8.36 2.84
C VAL A 76 0.66 -7.91 3.81
N THR A 77 1.05 -7.08 4.77
CA THR A 77 0.11 -6.41 5.66
C THR A 77 -0.19 -5.03 5.07
N ALA A 78 -1.47 -4.71 4.94
CA ALA A 78 -1.92 -3.44 4.36
C ALA A 78 -2.83 -2.71 5.32
N TYR A 79 -2.71 -1.38 5.35
CA TYR A 79 -3.56 -0.52 6.15
C TYR A 79 -4.91 -0.28 5.46
N ILE A 80 -5.98 -0.31 6.23
CA ILE A 80 -7.32 0.01 5.73
C ILE A 80 -7.62 1.46 6.12
N PRO A 81 -7.57 2.41 5.15
CA PRO A 81 -7.77 3.83 5.50
C PRO A 81 -9.23 4.20 5.68
N GLY A 82 -9.46 5.27 6.42
CA GLY A 82 -10.78 5.85 6.62
C GLY A 82 -11.51 5.26 7.81
N GLU A 83 -12.75 5.71 8.00
CA GLU A 83 -13.60 5.29 9.10
C GLU A 83 -14.45 4.09 8.68
N GLY A 84 -14.26 2.96 9.37
CA GLY A 84 -15.03 1.77 9.12
C GLY A 84 -14.70 1.10 7.79
N HIS A 85 -15.05 -0.16 7.67
CA HIS A 85 -14.87 -0.94 6.44
C HIS A 85 -15.81 -2.14 6.44
N THR A 86 -15.98 -2.72 5.26
CA THR A 86 -16.78 -3.94 5.09
C THR A 86 -15.92 -5.13 4.69
N LEU A 87 -14.61 -4.99 4.78
CA LEU A 87 -13.67 -6.06 4.40
C LEU A 87 -13.72 -7.21 5.40
N GLN A 88 -13.61 -8.41 4.86
CA GLN A 88 -13.57 -9.64 5.63
C GLN A 88 -12.65 -10.63 4.93
N GLU A 89 -12.47 -11.79 5.51
CA GLU A 89 -11.65 -12.84 4.90
C GLU A 89 -12.18 -13.16 3.50
N HIS A 90 -11.25 -13.35 2.55
CA HIS A 90 -11.51 -13.60 1.13
C HIS A 90 -12.00 -12.40 0.33
N SER A 91 -12.03 -11.20 0.90
CA SER A 91 -12.33 -9.99 0.14
C SER A 91 -11.20 -9.67 -0.84
N VAL A 92 -11.57 -9.31 -2.08
CA VAL A 92 -10.61 -8.91 -3.11
C VAL A 92 -10.35 -7.42 -3.00
N VAL A 93 -9.08 -7.05 -2.91
CA VAL A 93 -8.69 -5.64 -2.71
C VAL A 93 -7.56 -5.25 -3.65
N LEU A 94 -7.42 -3.95 -3.85
CA LEU A 94 -6.31 -3.36 -4.60
C LEU A 94 -5.38 -2.68 -3.61
N ILE A 95 -4.09 -2.97 -3.71
CA ILE A 95 -3.08 -2.45 -2.80
C ILE A 95 -2.17 -1.47 -3.52
N ARG A 96 -1.84 -0.39 -2.83
CA ARG A 96 -0.86 0.60 -3.28
C ARG A 96 0.25 0.75 -2.27
N GLY A 97 1.37 1.35 -2.68
CA GLY A 97 2.37 1.82 -1.74
C GLY A 97 1.81 2.97 -0.90
N GLY A 98 2.33 3.15 0.26
CA GLY A 98 1.89 4.19 1.19
C GLY A 98 2.14 3.72 2.60
N ARG A 99 3.31 4.06 3.12
CA ARG A 99 3.72 3.63 4.44
C ARG A 99 2.97 4.37 5.53
N VAL A 100 2.47 3.65 6.50
CA VAL A 100 1.91 4.22 7.73
C VAL A 100 2.95 4.03 8.83
N LYS A 101 3.60 5.12 9.21
CA LYS A 101 4.74 5.10 10.13
C LYS A 101 4.35 4.58 11.53
N ASP A 102 3.15 4.95 11.99
CA ASP A 102 2.66 4.58 13.33
C ASP A 102 2.69 3.07 13.57
N ILE A 103 2.33 2.30 12.58
CA ILE A 103 2.19 0.85 12.70
C ILE A 103 3.23 0.08 11.88
N GLY A 104 4.11 0.79 11.19
CA GLY A 104 5.17 0.16 10.40
C GLY A 104 4.70 -0.63 9.20
N VAL A 105 3.51 -0.33 8.70
CA VAL A 105 2.92 -0.99 7.53
C VAL A 105 3.30 -0.22 6.27
N ARG A 106 3.79 -0.93 5.25
CA ARG A 106 4.29 -0.32 4.01
C ARG A 106 3.27 -0.18 2.91
N TYR A 107 2.11 -0.81 3.04
CA TYR A 107 1.10 -0.88 1.99
C TYR A 107 -0.23 -0.38 2.50
N THR A 108 -1.06 0.12 1.60
CA THR A 108 -2.38 0.66 1.91
C THR A 108 -3.40 0.12 0.92
N ILE A 109 -4.59 -0.22 1.41
CA ILE A 109 -5.69 -0.67 0.55
C ILE A 109 -6.34 0.54 -0.09
N VAL A 110 -6.66 0.44 -1.39
CA VAL A 110 -7.35 1.50 -2.14
C VAL A 110 -8.84 1.39 -1.87
N ARG A 111 -9.43 2.43 -1.28
CA ARG A 111 -10.88 2.47 -1.02
C ARG A 111 -11.63 2.83 -2.30
N GLY A 112 -12.81 2.28 -2.45
CA GLY A 112 -13.66 2.56 -3.60
C GLY A 112 -13.40 1.67 -4.81
N LYS A 113 -12.59 0.65 -4.68
CA LYS A 113 -12.32 -0.33 -5.73
C LYS A 113 -12.47 -1.75 -5.20
N LEU A 114 -12.92 -2.65 -6.08
CA LEU A 114 -13.12 -4.06 -5.75
C LEU A 114 -14.02 -4.18 -4.51
N ASP A 115 -13.67 -5.01 -3.54
CA ASP A 115 -14.50 -5.22 -2.36
C ASP A 115 -14.31 -4.15 -1.27
N ALA A 116 -13.35 -3.24 -1.43
CA ALA A 116 -13.13 -2.14 -0.51
C ALA A 116 -13.99 -0.94 -0.90
N THR A 117 -15.17 -0.83 -0.31
CA THR A 117 -16.08 0.27 -0.59
C THR A 117 -15.52 1.60 -0.08
N GLY A 118 -15.97 2.72 -0.66
CA GLY A 118 -15.57 4.04 -0.20
C GLY A 118 -16.08 4.35 1.20
N VAL A 119 -15.52 5.37 1.83
CA VAL A 119 -15.97 5.82 3.15
C VAL A 119 -17.28 6.55 2.99
N GLU A 120 -18.33 6.06 3.66
CA GLU A 120 -19.65 6.66 3.63
C GLU A 120 -19.67 8.03 4.31
N LYS A 121 -20.48 8.93 3.79
CA LYS A 121 -20.71 10.26 4.37
C LYS A 121 -19.47 11.15 4.44
N ARG A 122 -18.38 10.75 3.84
CA ARG A 122 -17.19 11.59 3.82
C ARG A 122 -17.34 12.69 2.78
N ARG A 123 -17.10 13.92 3.20
CA ARG A 123 -17.27 15.10 2.33
C ARG A 123 -15.97 15.80 1.95
N ARG A 124 -14.92 15.65 2.76
CA ARG A 124 -13.61 16.26 2.52
C ARG A 124 -12.58 15.18 2.17
N GLY A 125 -11.71 15.50 1.23
CA GLY A 125 -10.66 14.55 0.80
C GLY A 125 -11.23 13.26 0.25
N ARG A 126 -12.33 13.33 -0.47
CA ARG A 126 -13.07 12.15 -0.94
C ARG A 126 -12.26 11.24 -1.84
N SER A 127 -11.37 11.79 -2.64
CA SER A 127 -10.56 10.99 -3.56
C SER A 127 -9.62 10.04 -2.82
N ASN A 128 -9.16 10.43 -1.63
CA ASN A 128 -8.28 9.58 -0.82
C ASN A 128 -9.00 8.36 -0.23
N TYR A 129 -10.33 8.42 -0.13
CA TYR A 129 -11.12 7.39 0.54
C TYR A 129 -12.18 6.78 -0.36
N GLY A 130 -12.11 7.06 -1.66
CA GLY A 130 -13.02 6.47 -2.62
C GLY A 130 -14.46 6.90 -2.47
N ALA A 131 -14.71 8.06 -1.87
CA ALA A 131 -16.06 8.57 -1.66
C ALA A 131 -16.52 9.37 -2.87
N LYS A 132 -17.75 9.14 -3.31
CA LYS A 132 -18.35 9.87 -4.41
C LYS A 132 -18.86 11.23 -3.94
N LYS A 133 -18.90 12.19 -4.87
CA LYS A 133 -19.47 13.51 -4.58
C LYS A 133 -20.92 13.36 -4.15
N PRO A 134 -21.34 13.97 -3.02
CA PRO A 134 -22.75 13.91 -2.64
C PRO A 134 -23.62 14.55 -3.72
N LYS A 135 -24.69 13.85 -4.08
CA LYS A 135 -25.67 14.43 -5.00
C LYS A 135 -26.47 15.47 -4.24
N GLU A 136 -26.58 16.66 -4.81
CA GLU A 136 -27.49 17.65 -4.27
C GLU A 136 -28.92 17.14 -4.37
N ALA A 137 -29.67 17.32 -3.30
CA ALA A 137 -31.08 16.98 -3.34
C ALA A 137 -31.73 17.77 -4.45
N LYS A 138 -32.34 17.09 -5.42
CA LYS A 138 -33.08 17.77 -6.48
C LYS A 138 -34.28 18.43 -5.84
N LYS A 139 -34.29 19.72 -6.00
CA LYS A 139 -35.43 20.50 -5.56
C LYS A 139 -36.56 20.42 -6.58
#